data_923fdd2cc5a2f9d8ffc46ac7854764a6
#
_entry.id   923fdd2cc5a2f9d8ffc46ac7854764a6
#
_cell.length_a   1.000
_cell.length_b   1.000
_cell.length_c   1.000
_cell.angle_alpha   90.00
_cell.angle_beta   90.00
_cell.angle_gamma   90.00
#
_symmetry.space_group_name_H-M   'P 1'
#
loop_
_entity.id
_entity.type
_entity.pdbx_description
1 polymer ?
#
loop_
_entity_poly.entity_id
_entity_poly.type
_entity_poly.pdbx_seq_one_letter_code
_entity_poly.pdbx_strand_id
1 'polypeptide(L)'
;MPVVGLRERMLGMIVEHARSPQFLSNTYLIADGAGGPAFFIDAGGPVKGLIETADRLGLEPSHVLLTHHHFDHVSEVGQLRDRWPKLEVLISPLELDLLDGIEASAVQAGETLNFGTLEVRPLHTPGHTAGMLSFLVGDRSEAGAPGAGGRGRSATNTAPGGFAGGEAAVFTGDTLFKGSVGGVRAPGHTTYTDLRDSIMGTLMELPKGTVIHPGHSDPTTVAREWEENGFIRIWRGLDPQGAEACVALGEPATLILLGEDYDGGKKAWVRWQDGSDDIVPGSQVKRI
;
A
#
# COMPACT_ATOMS: atom_id res chain seq x y z
N MET A 1 -2.37 -15.22 -21.57
CA MET A 1 -3.44 -15.50 -20.61
C MET A 1 -3.17 -14.60 -19.40
N PRO A 2 -4.09 -13.69 -19.00
CA PRO A 2 -3.88 -12.91 -17.78
C PRO A 2 -3.86 -13.89 -16.61
N VAL A 3 -2.83 -13.79 -15.77
CA VAL A 3 -2.72 -14.56 -14.54
C VAL A 3 -3.74 -13.96 -13.56
N VAL A 4 -4.91 -14.57 -13.45
CA VAL A 4 -5.84 -14.29 -12.35
C VAL A 4 -5.17 -14.92 -11.12
N GLY A 5 -4.73 -14.05 -10.21
CA GLY A 5 -3.98 -14.44 -9.03
C GLY A 5 -4.78 -15.27 -8.04
N LEU A 6 -4.05 -15.92 -7.18
CA LEU A 6 -4.48 -16.83 -6.12
C LEU A 6 -5.60 -16.22 -5.25
N ARG A 7 -6.64 -17.02 -5.03
CA ARG A 7 -7.71 -16.77 -4.08
C ARG A 7 -7.16 -17.00 -2.67
N GLU A 8 -6.75 -15.96 -1.98
CA GLU A 8 -6.48 -16.02 -0.56
C GLU A 8 -7.77 -15.78 0.22
N ARG A 9 -8.24 -16.78 0.94
CA ARG A 9 -9.29 -16.64 1.92
C ARG A 9 -8.64 -16.34 3.26
N MET A 10 -8.56 -15.07 3.62
CA MET A 10 -8.21 -14.64 4.97
C MET A 10 -9.53 -14.44 5.75
N LEU A 11 -9.79 -15.23 6.77
CA LEU A 11 -10.86 -15.09 7.78
C LEU A 11 -12.18 -14.43 7.31
N GLY A 12 -12.82 -14.97 6.26
CA GLY A 12 -14.09 -14.43 5.75
C GLY A 12 -13.93 -13.36 4.66
N MET A 13 -12.90 -12.57 4.66
CA MET A 13 -12.60 -11.56 3.64
C MET A 13 -12.11 -12.21 2.35
N ILE A 14 -12.63 -11.75 1.21
CA ILE A 14 -12.16 -12.11 -0.13
C ILE A 14 -11.18 -11.01 -0.57
N VAL A 15 -9.98 -11.39 -0.97
CA VAL A 15 -9.01 -10.51 -1.63
C VAL A 15 -8.65 -11.15 -2.96
N GLU A 16 -9.01 -10.49 -4.05
CA GLU A 16 -8.64 -10.87 -5.41
C GLU A 16 -7.79 -9.74 -6.01
N HIS A 17 -6.81 -10.05 -6.84
CA HIS A 17 -6.02 -9.01 -7.47
C HIS A 17 -5.74 -9.29 -8.94
N ALA A 18 -5.50 -8.22 -9.68
CA ALA A 18 -4.99 -8.25 -11.04
C ALA A 18 -3.74 -7.37 -11.13
N ARG A 19 -2.76 -7.84 -11.88
CA ARG A 19 -1.50 -7.12 -12.09
C ARG A 19 -1.39 -6.60 -13.51
N SER A 20 -1.03 -5.34 -13.65
CA SER A 20 -0.73 -4.72 -14.94
C SER A 20 0.50 -5.38 -15.58
N PRO A 21 0.41 -5.87 -16.82
CA PRO A 21 1.58 -6.44 -17.51
C PRO A 21 2.59 -5.37 -17.95
N GLN A 22 2.18 -4.11 -18.00
CA GLN A 22 3.02 -2.99 -18.44
C GLN A 22 3.74 -2.31 -17.27
N PHE A 23 3.00 -2.01 -16.20
CA PHE A 23 3.50 -1.25 -15.05
C PHE A 23 3.77 -2.13 -13.83
N LEU A 24 3.31 -3.39 -13.83
CA LEU A 24 3.38 -4.34 -12.72
C LEU A 24 2.59 -3.86 -11.48
N SER A 25 1.76 -2.82 -11.64
CA SER A 25 0.89 -2.31 -10.58
C SER A 25 -0.27 -3.27 -10.32
N ASN A 26 -0.68 -3.36 -9.07
CA ASN A 26 -1.76 -4.20 -8.60
C ASN A 26 -3.07 -3.40 -8.45
N THR A 27 -4.17 -4.00 -8.88
CA THR A 27 -5.53 -3.60 -8.53
C THR A 27 -6.12 -4.69 -7.65
N TYR A 28 -6.74 -4.32 -6.53
CA TYR A 28 -7.34 -5.26 -5.59
C TYR A 28 -8.86 -5.11 -5.57
N LEU A 29 -9.59 -6.24 -5.56
CA LEU A 29 -11.02 -6.34 -5.25
C LEU A 29 -11.15 -7.00 -3.89
N ILE A 30 -11.75 -6.29 -2.94
CA ILE A 30 -11.95 -6.74 -1.56
C ILE A 30 -13.44 -6.87 -1.30
N ALA A 31 -13.86 -7.94 -0.62
CA ALA A 31 -15.26 -8.16 -0.29
C ALA A 31 -15.43 -8.84 1.07
N ASP A 32 -16.58 -8.55 1.70
CA ASP A 32 -17.08 -9.19 2.92
C ASP A 32 -17.84 -10.48 2.57
N GLY A 33 -17.12 -11.46 1.99
CA GLY A 33 -17.68 -12.71 1.55
C GLY A 33 -18.44 -12.63 0.22
N ALA A 34 -18.92 -13.80 -0.27
CA ALA A 34 -19.70 -13.89 -1.50
C ALA A 34 -21.11 -13.28 -1.31
N GLY A 35 -21.59 -12.51 -2.31
CA GLY A 35 -22.85 -11.79 -2.25
C GLY A 35 -22.83 -10.55 -1.36
N GLY A 36 -21.67 -10.19 -0.83
CA GLY A 36 -21.50 -9.08 0.11
C GLY A 36 -21.06 -7.77 -0.54
N PRO A 37 -21.01 -6.69 0.28
CA PRO A 37 -20.42 -5.44 -0.13
C PRO A 37 -18.96 -5.62 -0.49
N ALA A 38 -18.51 -4.84 -1.48
CA ALA A 38 -17.15 -4.88 -1.98
C ALA A 38 -16.62 -3.48 -2.30
N PHE A 39 -15.30 -3.38 -2.45
CA PHE A 39 -14.62 -2.17 -2.90
C PHE A 39 -13.31 -2.54 -3.60
N PHE A 40 -12.79 -1.59 -4.36
CA PHE A 40 -11.47 -1.73 -4.97
C PHE A 40 -10.42 -0.91 -4.20
N ILE A 41 -9.19 -1.35 -4.22
CA ILE A 41 -8.02 -0.54 -3.86
C ILE A 41 -7.15 -0.46 -5.09
N ASP A 42 -6.93 0.78 -5.55
CA ASP A 42 -6.35 1.16 -6.82
C ASP A 42 -7.13 0.57 -8.03
N ALA A 43 -6.83 1.09 -9.22
CA ALA A 43 -7.44 0.68 -10.47
C ALA A 43 -6.48 0.94 -11.65
N GLY A 44 -5.28 0.40 -11.60
CA GLY A 44 -4.25 0.57 -12.64
C GLY A 44 -3.92 -0.70 -13.40
N GLY A 45 -4.41 -1.85 -12.92
CA GLY A 45 -4.27 -3.14 -13.59
C GLY A 45 -5.50 -3.52 -14.42
N PRO A 46 -5.46 -4.63 -15.17
CA PRO A 46 -6.56 -5.05 -16.04
C PRO A 46 -7.78 -5.50 -15.21
N VAL A 47 -8.74 -4.61 -15.02
CA VAL A 47 -9.92 -4.83 -14.14
C VAL A 47 -10.92 -5.84 -14.68
N LYS A 48 -10.87 -6.22 -15.96
CA LYS A 48 -11.86 -7.12 -16.58
C LYS A 48 -12.03 -8.44 -15.81
N GLY A 49 -10.93 -9.10 -15.41
CA GLY A 49 -11.01 -10.35 -14.65
C GLY A 49 -11.58 -10.17 -13.24
N LEU A 50 -11.36 -9.00 -12.64
CA LEU A 50 -11.93 -8.64 -11.33
C LEU A 50 -13.44 -8.34 -11.45
N ILE A 51 -13.87 -7.69 -12.55
CA ILE A 51 -15.29 -7.49 -12.86
C ILE A 51 -16.00 -8.85 -13.03
N GLU A 52 -15.43 -9.77 -13.83
CA GLU A 52 -15.97 -11.12 -14.01
C GLU A 52 -16.03 -11.89 -12.66
N THR A 53 -15.06 -11.69 -11.80
CA THR A 53 -15.05 -12.28 -10.46
C THR A 53 -16.12 -11.69 -9.56
N ALA A 54 -16.29 -10.36 -9.57
CA ALA A 54 -17.36 -9.69 -8.83
C ALA A 54 -18.75 -10.20 -9.27
N ASP A 55 -18.99 -10.28 -10.59
CA ASP A 55 -20.25 -10.79 -11.15
C ASP A 55 -20.50 -12.25 -10.73
N ARG A 56 -19.49 -13.11 -10.85
CA ARG A 56 -19.58 -14.53 -10.49
C ARG A 56 -19.86 -14.77 -9.00
N LEU A 57 -19.33 -13.90 -8.14
CA LEU A 57 -19.50 -13.98 -6.69
C LEU A 57 -20.70 -13.18 -6.19
N GLY A 58 -21.42 -12.47 -7.07
CA GLY A 58 -22.55 -11.62 -6.72
C GLY A 58 -22.14 -10.44 -5.83
N LEU A 59 -20.93 -9.90 -6.02
CA LEU A 59 -20.43 -8.78 -5.23
C LEU A 59 -21.01 -7.46 -5.71
N GLU A 60 -21.15 -6.51 -4.79
CA GLU A 60 -21.64 -5.15 -5.05
C GLU A 60 -20.56 -4.11 -4.73
N PRO A 61 -19.57 -3.90 -5.63
CA PRO A 61 -18.58 -2.86 -5.44
C PRO A 61 -19.20 -1.46 -5.40
N SER A 62 -18.88 -0.69 -4.37
CA SER A 62 -19.42 0.65 -4.16
C SER A 62 -18.36 1.74 -4.22
N HIS A 63 -17.08 1.40 -4.01
CA HIS A 63 -16.00 2.36 -3.93
C HIS A 63 -14.72 1.87 -4.63
N VAL A 64 -13.91 2.85 -5.09
CA VAL A 64 -12.47 2.69 -5.35
C VAL A 64 -11.74 3.56 -4.35
N LEU A 65 -10.85 2.96 -3.57
CA LEU A 65 -9.97 3.66 -2.63
C LEU A 65 -8.61 3.79 -3.30
N LEU A 66 -8.22 4.99 -3.69
CA LEU A 66 -6.95 5.24 -4.36
C LEU A 66 -5.86 5.52 -3.34
N THR A 67 -4.74 4.79 -3.43
CA THR A 67 -3.58 5.03 -2.58
C THR A 67 -2.92 6.36 -2.92
N HIS A 68 -2.84 6.71 -4.20
CA HIS A 68 -2.31 7.96 -4.73
C HIS A 68 -2.73 8.17 -6.19
N HIS A 69 -2.31 9.30 -6.81
CA HIS A 69 -2.79 9.77 -8.11
C HIS A 69 -2.07 9.21 -9.34
N HIS A 70 -0.99 8.43 -9.21
CA HIS A 70 -0.21 8.01 -10.37
C HIS A 70 -1.02 7.19 -11.36
N PHE A 71 -0.74 7.39 -12.64
CA PHE A 71 -1.52 6.85 -13.77
C PHE A 71 -1.72 5.34 -13.67
N ASP A 72 -0.69 4.61 -13.31
CA ASP A 72 -0.71 3.15 -13.19
C ASP A 72 -1.48 2.63 -11.96
N HIS A 73 -2.06 3.52 -11.15
CA HIS A 73 -2.98 3.20 -10.05
C HIS A 73 -4.40 3.67 -10.31
N VAL A 74 -4.65 4.47 -11.36
CA VAL A 74 -5.96 5.08 -11.61
C VAL A 74 -6.53 4.86 -13.00
N SER A 75 -5.72 4.38 -13.95
CA SER A 75 -6.05 4.33 -15.39
C SER A 75 -7.32 3.56 -15.76
N GLU A 76 -7.73 2.60 -14.92
CA GLU A 76 -8.88 1.71 -15.17
C GLU A 76 -10.14 2.12 -14.40
N VAL A 77 -10.13 3.24 -13.65
CA VAL A 77 -11.30 3.76 -12.94
C VAL A 77 -12.51 3.94 -13.87
N GLY A 78 -12.27 4.39 -15.11
CA GLY A 78 -13.32 4.53 -16.12
C GLY A 78 -14.04 3.23 -16.41
N GLN A 79 -13.32 2.12 -16.62
CA GLN A 79 -13.91 0.80 -16.87
C GLN A 79 -14.73 0.28 -15.68
N LEU A 80 -14.29 0.56 -14.45
CA LEU A 80 -15.06 0.22 -13.25
C LEU A 80 -16.36 1.03 -13.19
N ARG A 81 -16.34 2.31 -13.52
CA ARG A 81 -17.54 3.15 -13.58
C ARG A 81 -18.48 2.78 -14.71
N ASP A 82 -17.98 2.31 -15.84
CA ASP A 82 -18.82 1.79 -16.92
C ASP A 82 -19.67 0.59 -16.43
N ARG A 83 -19.09 -0.26 -15.55
CA ARG A 83 -19.82 -1.40 -14.98
C ARG A 83 -20.69 -1.00 -13.78
N TRP A 84 -20.20 -0.10 -12.92
CA TRP A 84 -20.91 0.38 -11.73
C TRP A 84 -20.96 1.92 -11.74
N PRO A 85 -21.99 2.53 -12.41
CA PRO A 85 -22.05 4.00 -12.60
C PRO A 85 -22.15 4.83 -11.30
N LYS A 86 -22.48 4.21 -10.18
CA LYS A 86 -22.56 4.85 -8.86
C LYS A 86 -21.29 4.64 -8.01
N LEU A 87 -20.25 4.07 -8.60
CA LEU A 87 -18.99 3.79 -7.90
C LEU A 87 -18.33 5.09 -7.48
N GLU A 88 -18.15 5.26 -6.18
CA GLU A 88 -17.47 6.42 -5.61
C GLU A 88 -15.95 6.21 -5.64
N VAL A 89 -15.21 7.27 -5.91
CA VAL A 89 -13.73 7.25 -5.87
C VAL A 89 -13.28 8.10 -4.71
N LEU A 90 -12.49 7.52 -3.82
CA LEU A 90 -11.94 8.20 -2.64
C LEU A 90 -10.42 8.25 -2.72
N ILE A 91 -9.86 9.42 -2.41
CA ILE A 91 -8.41 9.65 -2.41
C ILE A 91 -8.06 10.68 -1.32
N SER A 92 -6.77 10.75 -0.95
CA SER A 92 -6.28 11.81 -0.07
C SER A 92 -6.65 13.21 -0.61
N PRO A 93 -7.06 14.16 0.24
CA PRO A 93 -7.29 15.55 -0.20
C PRO A 93 -6.05 16.20 -0.84
N LEU A 94 -4.84 15.74 -0.51
CA LEU A 94 -3.59 16.23 -1.11
C LEU A 94 -3.37 15.71 -2.54
N GLU A 95 -4.13 14.73 -2.99
CA GLU A 95 -4.04 14.09 -4.30
C GLU A 95 -5.18 14.49 -5.26
N LEU A 96 -6.25 15.12 -4.76
CA LEU A 96 -7.46 15.41 -5.54
C LEU A 96 -7.17 16.23 -6.80
N ASP A 97 -6.42 17.31 -6.68
CA ASP A 97 -6.11 18.22 -7.78
C ASP A 97 -5.09 17.61 -8.77
N LEU A 98 -4.52 16.45 -8.45
CA LEU A 98 -3.55 15.74 -9.27
C LEU A 98 -4.21 14.63 -10.11
N LEU A 99 -5.49 14.32 -9.88
CA LEU A 99 -6.26 13.38 -10.69
C LEU A 99 -6.71 14.04 -12.00
N ASP A 100 -6.20 13.54 -13.12
CA ASP A 100 -6.60 14.04 -14.44
C ASP A 100 -7.91 13.39 -14.91
N GLY A 101 -8.99 14.18 -14.92
CA GLY A 101 -10.31 13.78 -15.46
C GLY A 101 -11.07 12.74 -14.64
N ILE A 102 -10.63 12.40 -13.42
CA ILE A 102 -11.31 11.48 -12.52
C ILE A 102 -11.98 12.28 -11.40
N GLU A 103 -13.32 12.26 -11.37
CA GLU A 103 -14.06 12.81 -10.23
C GLU A 103 -13.87 11.93 -8.99
N ALA A 104 -13.44 12.53 -7.90
CA ALA A 104 -13.20 11.84 -6.63
C ALA A 104 -13.57 12.71 -5.43
N SER A 105 -13.78 12.08 -4.29
CA SER A 105 -14.01 12.72 -3.00
C SER A 105 -12.82 12.48 -2.07
N ALA A 106 -12.64 13.38 -1.10
CA ALA A 106 -11.58 13.25 -0.12
C ALA A 106 -11.87 12.15 0.90
N VAL A 107 -10.83 11.40 1.27
CA VAL A 107 -10.77 10.56 2.47
C VAL A 107 -9.48 10.85 3.23
N GLN A 108 -9.55 10.95 4.54
CA GLN A 108 -8.40 11.33 5.37
C GLN A 108 -7.97 10.19 6.29
N ALA A 109 -6.68 10.19 6.65
CA ALA A 109 -6.18 9.33 7.72
C ALA A 109 -6.94 9.61 9.03
N GLY A 110 -7.28 8.54 9.75
CA GLY A 110 -8.08 8.59 10.97
C GLY A 110 -9.60 8.48 10.74
N GLU A 111 -10.08 8.58 9.51
CA GLU A 111 -11.45 8.20 9.18
C GLU A 111 -11.62 6.67 9.21
N THR A 112 -12.86 6.22 9.28
CA THR A 112 -13.22 4.81 9.24
C THR A 112 -14.30 4.59 8.18
N LEU A 113 -14.01 3.72 7.21
CA LEU A 113 -14.98 3.28 6.21
C LEU A 113 -15.45 1.88 6.56
N ASN A 114 -16.72 1.57 6.28
CA ASN A 114 -17.31 0.27 6.61
C ASN A 114 -17.96 -0.37 5.40
N PHE A 115 -17.61 -1.64 5.13
CA PHE A 115 -18.15 -2.45 4.05
C PHE A 115 -18.62 -3.80 4.62
N GLY A 116 -19.88 -3.89 5.01
CA GLY A 116 -20.40 -5.04 5.75
C GLY A 116 -19.74 -5.19 7.13
N THR A 117 -19.08 -6.31 7.36
CA THR A 117 -18.29 -6.54 8.58
C THR A 117 -16.87 -5.99 8.47
N LEU A 118 -16.41 -5.63 7.27
CA LEU A 118 -15.08 -5.07 7.07
C LEU A 118 -15.02 -3.60 7.49
N GLU A 119 -13.93 -3.26 8.17
CA GLU A 119 -13.54 -1.89 8.50
C GLU A 119 -12.26 -1.54 7.78
N VAL A 120 -12.21 -0.37 7.15
CA VAL A 120 -11.05 0.18 6.46
C VAL A 120 -10.60 1.45 7.15
N ARG A 121 -9.32 1.51 7.52
CA ARG A 121 -8.68 2.68 8.13
C ARG A 121 -7.61 3.22 7.20
N PRO A 122 -7.78 4.41 6.61
CA PRO A 122 -6.72 5.07 5.89
C PRO A 122 -5.59 5.50 6.84
N LEU A 123 -4.35 5.18 6.49
CA LEU A 123 -3.14 5.57 7.19
C LEU A 123 -2.34 6.52 6.28
N HIS A 124 -1.98 7.70 6.75
CA HIS A 124 -1.13 8.61 5.97
C HIS A 124 0.31 8.09 5.99
N THR A 125 0.84 7.79 4.80
CA THR A 125 2.17 7.21 4.61
C THR A 125 2.96 7.98 3.53
N PRO A 126 3.24 9.29 3.76
CA PRO A 126 3.91 10.14 2.77
C PRO A 126 5.33 9.65 2.47
N GLY A 127 5.84 10.05 1.32
CA GLY A 127 7.16 9.70 0.81
C GLY A 127 7.12 9.61 -0.70
N HIS A 128 6.52 8.55 -1.24
CA HIS A 128 6.32 8.35 -2.67
C HIS A 128 5.44 9.46 -3.28
N THR A 129 4.35 9.82 -2.62
CA THR A 129 3.64 11.09 -2.83
C THR A 129 3.31 11.73 -1.48
N ALA A 130 2.96 13.03 -1.51
CA ALA A 130 2.61 13.79 -0.31
C ALA A 130 1.30 13.32 0.33
N GLY A 131 0.35 12.90 -0.48
CA GLY A 131 -0.97 12.44 -0.04
C GLY A 131 -1.10 10.91 0.06
N MET A 132 -0.01 10.17 -0.06
CA MET A 132 -0.04 8.71 -0.04
C MET A 132 -0.83 8.15 1.13
N LEU A 133 -1.79 7.27 0.84
CA LEU A 133 -2.54 6.51 1.82
C LEU A 133 -2.24 5.01 1.71
N SER A 134 -2.00 4.40 2.87
CA SER A 134 -2.10 2.96 3.03
C SER A 134 -3.45 2.61 3.65
N PHE A 135 -4.13 1.56 3.19
CA PHE A 135 -5.44 1.17 3.72
C PHE A 135 -5.31 -0.09 4.57
N LEU A 136 -5.52 0.04 5.87
CA LEU A 136 -5.57 -1.08 6.80
C LEU A 136 -6.99 -1.63 6.82
N VAL A 137 -7.17 -2.91 6.50
CA VAL A 137 -8.46 -3.61 6.40
C VAL A 137 -8.52 -4.76 7.37
N GLY A 138 -9.61 -4.90 8.09
CA GLY A 138 -9.85 -6.02 8.99
C GLY A 138 -11.32 -6.21 9.34
N ASP A 139 -11.63 -7.30 10.02
CA ASP A 139 -12.99 -7.62 10.44
C ASP A 139 -13.37 -6.84 11.71
N ARG A 140 -14.47 -6.10 11.64
CA ARG A 140 -15.04 -5.35 12.76
C ARG A 140 -15.76 -6.26 13.77
N SER A 141 -16.22 -7.45 13.38
CA SER A 141 -17.05 -8.32 14.21
C SER A 141 -16.34 -8.80 15.47
N GLU A 142 -15.01 -8.73 15.48
CA GLU A 142 -14.19 -9.10 16.63
C GLU A 142 -13.86 -7.96 17.60
N ALA A 143 -14.25 -6.72 17.30
CA ALA A 143 -14.23 -5.62 18.25
C ALA A 143 -15.39 -5.75 19.23
N GLY A 144 -15.32 -6.76 20.11
CA GLY A 144 -16.16 -7.00 21.28
C GLY A 144 -17.62 -6.56 21.17
N ALA A 145 -18.55 -7.51 20.94
CA ALA A 145 -19.91 -7.35 21.43
C ALA A 145 -19.82 -6.97 22.93
N PRO A 146 -20.61 -5.99 23.44
CA PRO A 146 -20.58 -5.63 24.86
C PRO A 146 -21.03 -6.85 25.67
N GLY A 147 -20.05 -7.66 26.10
CA GLY A 147 -20.25 -8.72 27.06
C GLY A 147 -20.66 -8.11 28.39
N ALA A 148 -21.79 -8.54 28.92
CA ALA A 148 -22.33 -8.14 30.19
C ALA A 148 -21.27 -8.17 31.30
N GLY A 149 -21.00 -7.03 31.94
CA GLY A 149 -20.38 -6.92 33.26
C GLY A 149 -18.87 -6.82 33.32
N GLY A 150 -18.32 -5.62 33.11
CA GLY A 150 -16.95 -5.29 33.47
C GLY A 150 -16.70 -3.79 33.44
N ARG A 151 -16.46 -3.20 34.62
CA ARG A 151 -16.26 -1.78 34.86
C ARG A 151 -15.22 -1.16 33.93
N GLY A 152 -15.55 0.02 33.42
CA GLY A 152 -14.83 0.96 32.59
C GLY A 152 -13.30 0.83 32.57
N ARG A 153 -12.78 0.58 31.37
CA ARG A 153 -11.45 1.05 30.97
C ARG A 153 -11.63 2.14 29.94
N SER A 154 -11.14 3.31 30.30
CA SER A 154 -11.01 4.49 29.47
C SER A 154 -10.39 4.12 28.11
N ALA A 155 -11.01 4.61 27.04
CA ALA A 155 -10.46 4.57 25.68
C ALA A 155 -9.22 5.47 25.59
N THR A 156 -8.07 4.94 26.01
CA THR A 156 -6.77 5.56 25.79
C THR A 156 -5.78 4.47 25.45
N ASN A 157 -5.22 4.59 24.24
CA ASN A 157 -4.09 3.80 23.73
C ASN A 157 -4.43 2.41 23.17
N THR A 158 -5.24 2.35 22.12
CA THR A 158 -5.02 1.31 21.11
C THR A 158 -3.88 1.80 20.20
N ALA A 159 -2.77 1.06 20.17
CA ALA A 159 -1.73 1.26 19.15
C ALA A 159 -2.41 1.34 17.77
N PRO A 160 -1.95 2.21 16.84
CA PRO A 160 -2.49 2.26 15.50
C PRO A 160 -2.30 0.88 14.85
N GLY A 161 -3.39 0.10 14.67
CA GLY A 161 -3.33 -1.11 13.88
C GLY A 161 -3.91 -2.40 14.44
N GLY A 162 -4.54 -2.42 15.62
CA GLY A 162 -5.20 -3.64 16.11
C GLY A 162 -6.68 -3.69 15.74
N PHE A 163 -7.09 -4.65 14.90
CA PHE A 163 -8.44 -5.22 14.99
C PHE A 163 -8.40 -6.24 16.13
N ALA A 164 -9.39 -6.21 17.05
CA ALA A 164 -9.37 -7.06 18.22
C ALA A 164 -9.48 -8.54 17.82
N GLY A 165 -8.34 -9.24 17.81
CA GLY A 165 -8.29 -10.71 17.68
C GLY A 165 -8.15 -11.26 16.27
N GLY A 166 -8.19 -10.43 15.22
CA GLY A 166 -8.23 -10.90 13.83
C GLY A 166 -6.97 -10.62 13.01
N GLU A 167 -6.82 -11.38 11.94
CA GLU A 167 -5.87 -11.09 10.88
C GLU A 167 -6.27 -9.78 10.20
N ALA A 168 -5.30 -8.92 9.94
CA ALA A 168 -5.48 -7.68 9.21
C ALA A 168 -4.64 -7.72 7.94
N ALA A 169 -5.11 -7.01 6.91
CA ALA A 169 -4.36 -6.74 5.70
C ALA A 169 -4.11 -5.23 5.57
N VAL A 170 -2.94 -4.84 5.10
CA VAL A 170 -2.64 -3.45 4.76
C VAL A 170 -2.24 -3.36 3.29
N PHE A 171 -2.88 -2.44 2.57
CA PHE A 171 -2.62 -2.15 1.16
C PHE A 171 -1.76 -0.89 1.11
N THR A 172 -0.49 -1.06 0.80
CA THR A 172 0.54 -0.03 1.03
C THR A 172 0.78 0.88 -0.16
N GLY A 173 0.11 0.63 -1.31
CA GLY A 173 0.46 1.34 -2.53
C GLY A 173 1.97 1.30 -2.75
N ASP A 174 2.55 2.44 -3.06
CA ASP A 174 3.96 2.58 -3.37
C ASP A 174 4.83 3.04 -2.19
N THR A 175 4.38 2.77 -0.97
CA THR A 175 5.19 3.01 0.24
C THR A 175 6.17 1.87 0.51
N LEU A 176 5.69 0.62 0.52
CA LEU A 176 6.49 -0.56 0.88
C LEU A 176 6.15 -1.73 -0.03
N PHE A 177 7.17 -2.37 -0.59
CA PHE A 177 7.08 -3.56 -1.42
C PHE A 177 7.73 -4.77 -0.73
N LYS A 178 7.50 -5.96 -1.28
CA LYS A 178 8.17 -7.17 -0.81
C LYS A 178 9.68 -7.08 -1.05
N GLY A 179 10.43 -6.91 0.04
CA GLY A 179 11.90 -6.81 0.02
C GLY A 179 12.44 -5.49 -0.53
N SER A 180 11.58 -4.50 -0.82
CA SER A 180 11.97 -3.18 -1.34
C SER A 180 11.11 -2.07 -0.74
N VAL A 181 11.34 -0.84 -1.16
CA VAL A 181 10.60 0.35 -0.70
C VAL A 181 10.22 1.24 -1.89
N GLY A 182 9.27 2.14 -1.71
CA GLY A 182 8.90 3.14 -2.70
C GLY A 182 10.05 4.06 -3.09
N GLY A 183 9.94 4.68 -4.26
CA GLY A 183 10.84 5.75 -4.67
C GLY A 183 10.34 7.12 -4.18
N VAL A 184 11.25 8.08 -4.04
CA VAL A 184 10.92 9.45 -3.62
C VAL A 184 11.30 10.48 -4.70
N ARG A 185 11.05 10.12 -5.98
CA ARG A 185 11.36 10.98 -7.15
C ARG A 185 10.23 11.05 -8.18
N ALA A 186 9.15 10.32 -7.96
CA ALA A 186 7.97 10.39 -8.80
C ALA A 186 7.24 11.74 -8.61
N PRO A 187 6.39 12.17 -9.53
CA PRO A 187 5.58 13.39 -9.37
C PRO A 187 4.82 13.40 -8.04
N GLY A 188 4.87 14.53 -7.32
CA GLY A 188 4.20 14.66 -6.02
C GLY A 188 4.92 14.05 -4.82
N HIS A 189 6.15 13.53 -5.00
CA HIS A 189 6.94 12.96 -3.91
C HIS A 189 7.26 13.99 -2.80
N THR A 190 7.60 13.48 -1.62
CA THR A 190 8.15 14.28 -0.54
C THR A 190 9.63 13.92 -0.31
N THR A 191 9.99 13.40 0.84
CA THR A 191 11.38 13.13 1.18
C THR A 191 11.65 11.66 1.51
N TYR A 192 12.92 11.27 1.42
CA TYR A 192 13.38 9.98 1.94
C TYR A 192 13.02 9.80 3.43
N THR A 193 13.14 10.86 4.23
CA THR A 193 12.82 10.81 5.65
C THR A 193 11.35 10.49 5.88
N ASP A 194 10.46 11.14 5.12
CA ASP A 194 9.01 10.86 5.20
C ASP A 194 8.70 9.41 4.84
N LEU A 195 9.31 8.89 3.77
CA LEU A 195 9.13 7.49 3.36
C LEU A 195 9.60 6.53 4.47
N ARG A 196 10.80 6.74 5.01
CA ARG A 196 11.34 5.93 6.09
C ARG A 196 10.45 5.98 7.33
N ASP A 197 9.99 7.16 7.73
CA ASP A 197 9.18 7.37 8.92
C ASP A 197 7.76 6.79 8.73
N SER A 198 7.20 6.85 7.52
CA SER A 198 5.96 6.15 7.14
C SER A 198 6.10 4.62 7.29
N ILE A 199 7.20 4.07 6.82
CA ILE A 199 7.45 2.62 6.92
C ILE A 199 7.70 2.24 8.38
N MET A 200 8.66 2.88 9.06
CA MET A 200 9.11 2.48 10.39
C MET A 200 8.11 2.86 11.49
N GLY A 201 7.53 4.06 11.42
CA GLY A 201 6.64 4.59 12.47
C GLY A 201 5.16 4.29 12.24
N THR A 202 4.76 3.79 11.05
CA THR A 202 3.37 3.44 10.77
C THR A 202 3.23 1.97 10.40
N LEU A 203 3.87 1.52 9.30
CA LEU A 203 3.64 0.17 8.79
C LEU A 203 4.29 -0.91 9.65
N MET A 204 5.50 -0.68 10.16
CA MET A 204 6.22 -1.65 11.01
C MET A 204 5.71 -1.71 12.45
N GLU A 205 4.87 -0.75 12.86
CA GLU A 205 4.15 -0.77 14.14
C GLU A 205 2.88 -1.65 14.09
N LEU A 206 2.43 -2.07 12.90
CA LEU A 206 1.32 -3.00 12.75
C LEU A 206 1.67 -4.39 13.32
N PRO A 207 0.67 -5.20 13.72
CA PRO A 207 0.89 -6.56 14.18
C PRO A 207 1.72 -7.37 13.18
N LYS A 208 2.66 -8.17 13.68
CA LYS A 208 3.62 -8.93 12.86
C LYS A 208 2.95 -9.87 11.84
N GLY A 209 1.74 -10.37 12.14
CA GLY A 209 0.94 -11.20 11.24
C GLY A 209 0.19 -10.43 10.15
N THR A 210 0.17 -9.09 10.19
CA THR A 210 -0.52 -8.30 9.17
C THR A 210 0.07 -8.60 7.79
N VAL A 211 -0.80 -8.98 6.85
CA VAL A 211 -0.42 -9.19 5.45
C VAL A 211 -0.32 -7.83 4.75
N ILE A 212 0.76 -7.64 4.01
CA ILE A 212 1.02 -6.45 3.21
C ILE A 212 0.69 -6.78 1.75
N HIS A 213 -0.23 -6.02 1.16
CA HIS A 213 -0.57 -6.02 -0.24
C HIS A 213 -0.03 -4.74 -0.89
N PRO A 214 1.11 -4.79 -1.58
CA PRO A 214 1.76 -3.61 -2.13
C PRO A 214 1.13 -3.15 -3.45
N GLY A 215 1.39 -1.89 -3.84
CA GLY A 215 1.03 -1.37 -5.16
C GLY A 215 1.69 -2.13 -6.30
N HIS A 216 2.88 -2.69 -6.09
CA HIS A 216 3.61 -3.54 -7.01
C HIS A 216 4.14 -4.79 -6.30
N SER A 217 4.49 -5.85 -7.06
CA SER A 217 5.00 -7.14 -6.55
C SER A 217 3.96 -8.02 -5.86
N ASP A 218 4.45 -9.08 -5.22
CA ASP A 218 3.64 -10.06 -4.50
C ASP A 218 3.36 -9.61 -3.06
N PRO A 219 2.31 -10.13 -2.42
CA PRO A 219 2.08 -9.92 -0.99
C PRO A 219 3.25 -10.39 -0.12
N THR A 220 3.35 -9.78 1.05
CA THR A 220 4.31 -10.13 2.10
C THR A 220 3.67 -9.97 3.48
N THR A 221 4.45 -9.92 4.55
CA THR A 221 3.95 -9.67 5.91
C THR A 221 4.84 -8.67 6.65
N VAL A 222 4.29 -7.98 7.65
CA VAL A 222 5.07 -7.11 8.53
C VAL A 222 6.22 -7.86 9.17
N ALA A 223 6.01 -9.11 9.61
CA ALA A 223 7.09 -9.94 10.17
C ALA A 223 8.22 -10.16 9.19
N ARG A 224 7.89 -10.51 7.94
CA ARG A 224 8.89 -10.81 6.91
C ARG A 224 9.69 -9.57 6.54
N GLU A 225 9.01 -8.45 6.27
CA GLU A 225 9.70 -7.21 5.93
C GLU A 225 10.58 -6.71 7.08
N TRP A 226 10.11 -6.86 8.33
CA TRP A 226 10.89 -6.53 9.51
C TRP A 226 12.21 -7.30 9.59
N GLU A 227 12.22 -8.60 9.22
CA GLU A 227 13.40 -9.46 9.34
C GLU A 227 14.27 -9.51 8.08
N GLU A 228 13.68 -9.39 6.89
CA GLU A 228 14.36 -9.70 5.63
C GLU A 228 14.62 -8.44 4.76
N ASN A 229 13.83 -7.36 4.88
CA ASN A 229 13.99 -6.18 4.03
C ASN A 229 15.29 -5.44 4.34
N GLY A 230 16.19 -5.34 3.37
CA GLY A 230 17.52 -4.76 3.54
C GLY A 230 17.50 -3.29 3.97
N PHE A 231 16.53 -2.50 3.49
CA PHE A 231 16.35 -1.11 3.91
C PHE A 231 15.98 -1.04 5.39
N ILE A 232 14.98 -1.82 5.81
CA ILE A 232 14.50 -1.87 7.19
C ILE A 232 15.60 -2.38 8.14
N ARG A 233 16.38 -3.38 7.74
CA ARG A 233 17.47 -3.93 8.53
C ARG A 233 18.55 -2.89 8.80
N ILE A 234 18.90 -2.09 7.79
CA ILE A 234 19.88 -0.98 7.97
C ILE A 234 19.27 0.11 8.86
N TRP A 235 18.00 0.50 8.67
CA TRP A 235 17.35 1.49 9.55
C TRP A 235 17.30 1.05 11.01
N ARG A 236 17.20 -0.25 11.26
CA ARG A 236 17.26 -0.85 12.61
C ARG A 236 18.71 -1.00 13.14
N GLY A 237 19.72 -0.70 12.35
CA GLY A 237 21.13 -0.89 12.72
C GLY A 237 21.59 -2.35 12.79
N LEU A 238 20.86 -3.27 12.16
CA LEU A 238 21.22 -4.70 12.12
C LEU A 238 22.26 -4.99 11.05
N ASP A 239 22.20 -4.28 9.93
CA ASP A 239 23.16 -4.38 8.85
C ASP A 239 23.92 -3.06 8.72
N PRO A 240 25.22 -3.08 8.34
CA PRO A 240 26.00 -1.86 8.16
C PRO A 240 25.53 -1.09 6.93
N GLN A 241 25.63 0.23 6.99
CA GLN A 241 25.51 1.08 5.81
C GLN A 241 26.73 0.86 4.90
N GLY A 242 26.49 0.80 3.58
CA GLY A 242 27.55 0.87 2.59
C GLY A 242 28.28 2.23 2.63
N ALA A 243 29.51 2.23 2.11
CA ALA A 243 30.35 3.43 2.06
C ALA A 243 31.08 3.55 0.70
N GLU A 244 30.62 2.85 -0.31
CA GLU A 244 31.23 2.83 -1.65
C GLU A 244 30.91 4.12 -2.39
N ALA A 245 31.94 4.77 -2.95
CA ALA A 245 31.74 5.93 -3.79
C ALA A 245 31.06 5.53 -5.10
N CYS A 246 30.10 6.31 -5.53
CA CYS A 246 29.36 6.08 -6.77
C CYS A 246 28.98 7.39 -7.46
N VAL A 247 28.50 7.27 -8.69
CA VAL A 247 27.76 8.32 -9.39
C VAL A 247 26.31 7.85 -9.51
N ALA A 248 25.38 8.60 -8.93
CA ALA A 248 23.95 8.36 -9.02
C ALA A 248 23.28 9.51 -9.76
N LEU A 249 22.45 9.23 -10.76
CA LEU A 249 21.77 10.25 -11.59
C LEU A 249 22.74 11.30 -12.20
N GLY A 250 24.00 10.95 -12.41
CA GLY A 250 25.03 11.86 -12.91
C GLY A 250 25.81 12.62 -11.84
N GLU A 251 25.44 12.55 -10.58
CA GLU A 251 26.04 13.28 -9.47
C GLU A 251 26.83 12.35 -8.53
N PRO A 252 27.91 12.84 -7.90
CA PRO A 252 28.66 12.09 -6.91
C PRO A 252 27.83 11.77 -5.68
N ALA A 253 27.89 10.52 -5.23
CA ALA A 253 27.17 10.05 -4.05
C ALA A 253 27.92 8.91 -3.34
N THR A 254 27.43 8.50 -2.19
CA THR A 254 27.83 7.28 -1.49
C THR A 254 26.70 6.26 -1.60
N LEU A 255 27.00 5.06 -2.07
CA LEU A 255 26.06 3.94 -2.12
C LEU A 255 25.92 3.33 -0.73
N ILE A 256 24.73 3.47 -0.15
CA ILE A 256 24.38 2.90 1.16
C ILE A 256 23.85 1.48 1.02
N LEU A 257 22.94 1.25 0.06
CA LEU A 257 22.37 -0.06 -0.25
C LEU A 257 22.04 -0.17 -1.74
N LEU A 258 22.29 -1.32 -2.32
CA LEU A 258 21.75 -1.71 -3.63
C LEU A 258 20.91 -2.98 -3.44
N GLY A 259 19.62 -2.80 -3.26
CA GLY A 259 18.64 -3.87 -3.05
C GLY A 259 17.99 -4.32 -4.34
N GLU A 260 17.19 -5.40 -4.25
CA GLU A 260 16.26 -5.81 -5.32
C GLU A 260 15.12 -4.80 -5.43
N ASP A 261 14.51 -4.70 -6.63
CA ASP A 261 13.28 -3.93 -6.83
C ASP A 261 12.15 -4.82 -7.35
N TYR A 262 10.93 -4.31 -7.31
CA TYR A 262 9.71 -5.06 -7.67
C TYR A 262 9.65 -5.47 -9.15
N ASP A 263 10.37 -4.77 -10.02
CA ASP A 263 10.43 -5.00 -11.46
C ASP A 263 11.52 -6.00 -11.90
N GLY A 264 12.23 -6.59 -10.93
CA GLY A 264 13.38 -7.47 -11.16
C GLY A 264 14.68 -6.71 -11.39
N GLY A 265 14.66 -5.39 -11.33
CA GLY A 265 15.83 -4.53 -11.33
C GLY A 265 16.42 -4.35 -9.94
N LYS A 266 17.07 -3.21 -9.74
CA LYS A 266 17.66 -2.81 -8.46
C LYS A 266 17.15 -1.45 -8.04
N LYS A 267 17.03 -1.28 -6.73
CA LYS A 267 16.77 0.00 -6.06
C LYS A 267 17.95 0.37 -5.19
N ALA A 268 18.39 1.60 -5.28
CA ALA A 268 19.56 2.08 -4.54
C ALA A 268 19.16 3.14 -3.53
N TRP A 269 19.63 2.97 -2.29
CA TRP A 269 19.71 4.03 -1.32
C TRP A 269 21.07 4.67 -1.45
N VAL A 270 21.08 5.96 -1.74
CA VAL A 270 22.31 6.76 -1.87
C VAL A 270 22.31 7.92 -0.89
N ARG A 271 23.51 8.36 -0.52
CA ARG A 271 23.73 9.58 0.26
C ARG A 271 24.49 10.58 -0.59
N TRP A 272 23.88 11.75 -0.77
CA TRP A 272 24.49 12.85 -1.50
C TRP A 272 25.62 13.52 -0.72
N GLN A 273 26.41 14.39 -1.38
CA GLN A 273 27.52 15.08 -0.75
C GLN A 273 27.10 16.07 0.35
N ASP A 274 25.87 16.57 0.31
CA ASP A 274 25.29 17.42 1.36
C ASP A 274 24.81 16.64 2.59
N GLY A 275 24.92 15.31 2.56
CA GLY A 275 24.50 14.41 3.63
C GLY A 275 23.05 13.96 3.55
N SER A 276 22.27 14.44 2.59
CA SER A 276 20.88 13.98 2.38
C SER A 276 20.83 12.58 1.77
N ASP A 277 19.84 11.80 2.17
CA ASP A 277 19.58 10.45 1.68
C ASP A 277 18.50 10.45 0.60
N ASP A 278 18.56 9.47 -0.31
CA ASP A 278 17.63 9.36 -1.42
C ASP A 278 17.44 7.89 -1.87
N ILE A 279 16.30 7.61 -2.52
CA ILE A 279 16.00 6.34 -3.14
C ILE A 279 15.93 6.54 -4.65
N VAL A 280 16.84 5.92 -5.38
CA VAL A 280 16.95 6.06 -6.84
C VAL A 280 16.92 4.69 -7.53
N PRO A 281 16.54 4.61 -8.83
CA PRO A 281 16.67 3.38 -9.59
C PRO A 281 18.13 2.90 -9.62
N GLY A 282 18.36 1.63 -9.33
CA GLY A 282 19.72 1.06 -9.34
C GLY A 282 20.41 1.13 -10.70
N SER A 283 19.64 1.14 -11.79
CA SER A 283 20.15 1.36 -13.15
C SER A 283 20.79 2.74 -13.37
N GLN A 284 20.49 3.70 -12.50
CA GLN A 284 21.06 5.06 -12.54
C GLN A 284 22.28 5.21 -11.63
N VAL A 285 22.77 4.11 -11.04
CA VAL A 285 23.95 4.11 -10.14
C VAL A 285 25.12 3.42 -10.85
N LYS A 286 26.25 4.12 -10.89
CA LYS A 286 27.54 3.59 -11.40
C LYS A 286 28.56 3.60 -10.26
N ARG A 287 29.08 2.45 -9.90
CA ARG A 287 30.20 2.31 -8.96
C ARG A 287 31.48 2.88 -9.59
N ILE A 288 32.30 3.51 -8.76
CA ILE A 288 33.55 4.14 -9.21
C ILE A 288 34.73 3.24 -8.79
#